data_24798ed3948818b04330a488159b41a4
#
_entry.id   24798ed3948818b04330a488159b41a4
#
_cell.length_a   1.000
_cell.length_b   1.000
_cell.length_c   1.000
_cell.angle_alpha   90.00
_cell.angle_beta   90.00
_cell.angle_gamma   90.00
#
_symmetry.space_group_name_H-M   'P 1'
#
loop_
_entity.id
_entity.type
_entity.pdbx_description
1 polymer ?
#
loop_
_entity_poly.entity_id
_entity_poly.type
_entity_poly.pdbx_seq_one_letter_code
_entity_poly.pdbx_strand_id
1 'polypeptide(L)'
;MSVEQDVVRALGRWAAGSLLVGGLLATDPRTRGFGRQTAAWGAVDGAIALVGARRQAAGRTTAPARLRRVLLVNAGLDVGYVAAGAVLLRVARWRGDGAAVLVQGAFLLWLDSTAAHRLR
;
A
#
# COMPACT_ATOMS: atom_id res chain seq x y z
N MET A 1 -21.02 1.25 -5.70
CA MET A 1 -20.00 0.42 -5.08
C MET A 1 -19.63 0.95 -3.71
N SER A 2 -19.42 0.10 -2.71
CA SER A 2 -19.09 0.54 -1.36
C SER A 2 -17.64 1.05 -1.28
N VAL A 3 -17.36 1.85 -0.24
CA VAL A 3 -15.99 2.32 0.05
C VAL A 3 -15.05 1.12 0.24
N GLU A 4 -15.50 0.10 0.99
CA GLU A 4 -14.70 -1.10 1.24
C GLU A 4 -14.33 -1.83 -0.06
N GLN A 5 -15.28 -1.96 -0.99
CA GLN A 5 -15.02 -2.56 -2.30
C GLN A 5 -14.04 -1.73 -3.13
N ASP A 6 -14.18 -0.41 -3.09
CA ASP A 6 -13.29 0.50 -3.81
C ASP A 6 -11.86 0.42 -3.29
N VAL A 7 -11.68 0.35 -1.97
CA VAL A 7 -10.36 0.20 -1.34
C VAL A 7 -9.70 -1.11 -1.77
N VAL A 8 -10.43 -2.22 -1.70
CA VAL A 8 -9.90 -3.54 -2.09
C VAL A 8 -9.51 -3.54 -3.56
N ARG A 9 -10.32 -2.96 -4.42
CA ARG A 9 -10.03 -2.89 -5.85
C ARG A 9 -8.81 -2.03 -6.15
N ALA A 10 -8.73 -0.85 -5.54
CA ALA A 10 -7.59 0.06 -5.72
C ALA A 10 -6.29 -0.59 -5.23
N LEU A 11 -6.34 -1.22 -4.05
CA LEU A 11 -5.19 -1.89 -3.46
C LEU A 11 -4.74 -3.07 -4.33
N GLY A 12 -5.68 -3.84 -4.85
CA GLY A 12 -5.38 -4.98 -5.74
C GLY A 12 -4.70 -4.54 -7.04
N ARG A 13 -5.17 -3.47 -7.66
CA ARG A 13 -4.56 -2.90 -8.86
C ARG A 13 -3.16 -2.37 -8.58
N TRP A 14 -3.00 -1.66 -7.48
CA TRP A 14 -1.70 -1.16 -7.05
C TRP A 14 -0.73 -2.30 -6.76
N ALA A 15 -1.21 -3.36 -6.11
CA ALA A 15 -0.40 -4.55 -5.82
C ALA A 15 0.08 -5.22 -7.11
N ALA A 16 -0.79 -5.41 -8.09
CA ALA A 16 -0.43 -6.00 -9.38
C ALA A 16 0.62 -5.15 -10.09
N GLY A 17 0.43 -3.83 -10.16
CA GLY A 17 1.40 -2.91 -10.74
C GLY A 17 2.74 -2.93 -10.00
N SER A 18 2.70 -2.94 -8.68
CA SER A 18 3.90 -3.00 -7.84
C SER A 18 4.69 -4.30 -8.05
N LEU A 19 4.00 -5.43 -8.15
CA LEU A 19 4.65 -6.72 -8.41
C LEU A 19 5.32 -6.74 -9.78
N LEU A 20 4.62 -6.26 -10.83
CA LEU A 20 5.16 -6.23 -12.19
C LEU A 20 6.35 -5.26 -12.31
N VAL A 21 6.16 -4.02 -11.92
CA VAL A 21 7.20 -2.99 -12.01
C VAL A 21 8.37 -3.32 -11.08
N GLY A 22 8.07 -3.71 -9.84
CA GLY A 22 9.07 -4.07 -8.86
C GLY A 22 9.90 -5.28 -9.30
N GLY A 23 9.24 -6.30 -9.84
CA GLY A 23 9.92 -7.49 -10.36
C GLY A 23 10.87 -7.15 -11.49
N LEU A 24 10.42 -6.32 -12.45
CA LEU A 24 11.26 -5.88 -13.58
C LEU A 24 12.45 -5.05 -13.10
N LEU A 25 12.22 -4.07 -12.21
CA LEU A 25 13.29 -3.20 -11.71
C LEU A 25 14.28 -3.94 -10.80
N ALA A 26 13.87 -5.03 -10.17
CA ALA A 26 14.75 -5.86 -9.34
C ALA A 26 15.79 -6.62 -10.17
N THR A 27 15.60 -6.77 -11.49
CA THR A 27 16.55 -7.44 -12.37
C THR A 27 17.75 -6.57 -12.76
N ASP A 28 17.65 -5.24 -12.59
CA ASP A 28 18.73 -4.31 -12.90
C ASP A 28 19.44 -3.90 -11.61
N PRO A 29 20.79 -4.04 -11.54
CA PRO A 29 21.55 -3.66 -10.33
C PRO A 29 21.33 -2.21 -9.89
N ARG A 30 21.05 -1.29 -10.84
CA ARG A 30 20.85 0.14 -10.55
C ARG A 30 19.52 0.42 -9.84
N THR A 31 18.51 -0.41 -10.06
CA THR A 31 17.16 -0.22 -9.52
C THR A 31 16.74 -1.38 -8.60
N ARG A 32 17.65 -2.27 -8.25
CA ARG A 32 17.34 -3.50 -7.50
C ARG A 32 16.70 -3.23 -6.14
N GLY A 33 17.23 -2.28 -5.38
CA GLY A 33 16.68 -1.94 -4.06
C GLY A 33 15.24 -1.44 -4.17
N PHE A 34 15.00 -0.50 -5.07
CA PHE A 34 13.66 0.00 -5.35
C PHE A 34 12.73 -1.12 -5.83
N GLY A 35 13.22 -1.96 -6.74
CA GLY A 35 12.43 -3.06 -7.31
C GLY A 35 12.04 -4.09 -6.27
N ARG A 36 12.99 -4.55 -5.44
CA ARG A 36 12.72 -5.54 -4.39
C ARG A 36 11.72 -5.02 -3.36
N GLN A 37 11.89 -3.77 -2.91
CA GLN A 37 10.96 -3.15 -1.96
C GLN A 37 9.56 -3.01 -2.58
N THR A 38 9.49 -2.53 -3.81
CA THR A 38 8.22 -2.36 -4.50
C THR A 38 7.49 -3.70 -4.68
N ALA A 39 8.22 -4.75 -5.08
CA ALA A 39 7.64 -6.09 -5.22
C ALA A 39 7.20 -6.66 -3.87
N ALA A 40 7.98 -6.48 -2.81
CA ALA A 40 7.64 -6.94 -1.47
C ALA A 40 6.37 -6.27 -0.95
N TRP A 41 6.26 -4.95 -1.11
CA TRP A 41 5.05 -4.22 -0.76
C TRP A 41 3.85 -4.66 -1.60
N GLY A 42 4.08 -4.90 -2.90
CA GLY A 42 3.05 -5.45 -3.78
C GLY A 42 2.53 -6.79 -3.30
N ALA A 43 3.40 -7.66 -2.83
CA ALA A 43 3.00 -8.97 -2.28
C ALA A 43 2.15 -8.80 -1.01
N VAL A 44 2.53 -7.91 -0.11
CA VAL A 44 1.76 -7.61 1.11
C VAL A 44 0.41 -7.00 0.76
N ASP A 45 0.41 -5.97 -0.08
CA ASP A 45 -0.82 -5.29 -0.51
C ASP A 45 -1.75 -6.26 -1.23
N GLY A 46 -1.19 -7.14 -2.07
CA GLY A 46 -1.96 -8.16 -2.79
C GLY A 46 -2.59 -9.18 -1.85
N ALA A 47 -1.87 -9.61 -0.81
CA ALA A 47 -2.41 -10.51 0.19
C ALA A 47 -3.58 -9.86 0.94
N ILE A 48 -3.44 -8.61 1.33
CA ILE A 48 -4.51 -7.86 2.01
C ILE A 48 -5.73 -7.72 1.09
N ALA A 49 -5.50 -7.34 -0.18
CA ALA A 49 -6.58 -7.21 -1.17
C ALA A 49 -7.29 -8.55 -1.41
N LEU A 50 -6.55 -9.64 -1.49
CA LEU A 50 -7.11 -10.98 -1.69
C LEU A 50 -7.99 -11.40 -0.51
N VAL A 51 -7.53 -11.17 0.72
CA VAL A 51 -8.33 -11.45 1.92
C VAL A 51 -9.61 -10.61 1.92
N GLY A 52 -9.49 -9.32 1.59
CA GLY A 52 -10.65 -8.43 1.47
C GLY A 52 -11.64 -8.89 0.41
N ALA A 53 -11.15 -9.30 -0.77
CA ALA A 53 -12.00 -9.79 -1.85
C ALA A 53 -12.71 -11.09 -1.46
N ARG A 54 -12.03 -12.01 -0.79
CA ARG A 54 -12.64 -13.26 -0.30
C ARG A 54 -13.71 -13.01 0.74
N ARG A 55 -13.47 -12.07 1.65
CA ARG A 55 -14.48 -11.68 2.65
C ARG A 55 -15.73 -11.10 1.99
N GLN A 56 -15.55 -10.24 0.99
CA GLN A 56 -16.67 -9.65 0.24
C GLN A 56 -17.45 -10.72 -0.51
N ALA A 57 -16.76 -11.67 -1.14
CA ALA A 57 -17.40 -12.78 -1.85
C ALA A 57 -18.22 -13.67 -0.90
N ALA A 58 -17.80 -13.77 0.36
CA ALA A 58 -18.52 -14.51 1.41
C ALA A 58 -19.64 -13.68 2.08
N GLY A 59 -19.92 -12.47 1.57
CA GLY A 59 -20.95 -11.58 2.10
C GLY A 59 -20.56 -10.88 3.41
N ARG A 60 -19.30 -10.94 3.79
CA ARG A 60 -18.81 -10.27 5.00
C ARG A 60 -18.51 -8.82 4.72
N THR A 61 -19.09 -7.94 5.52
CA THR A 61 -18.85 -6.50 5.42
C THR A 61 -18.40 -5.96 6.77
N THR A 62 -17.70 -4.83 6.74
CA THR A 62 -17.27 -4.13 7.94
C THR A 62 -18.18 -2.94 8.19
N ALA A 63 -18.63 -2.76 9.42
CA ALA A 63 -19.46 -1.61 9.78
C ALA A 63 -18.73 -0.31 9.46
N PRO A 64 -19.42 0.72 8.92
CA PRO A 64 -18.75 1.95 8.48
C PRO A 64 -17.90 2.63 9.54
N ALA A 65 -18.36 2.68 10.78
CA ALA A 65 -17.61 3.29 11.88
C ALA A 65 -16.31 2.54 12.19
N ARG A 66 -16.36 1.21 12.14
CA ARG A 66 -15.19 0.37 12.35
C ARG A 66 -14.21 0.48 11.19
N LEU A 67 -14.73 0.47 9.95
CA LEU A 67 -13.91 0.61 8.75
C LEU A 67 -13.18 1.96 8.77
N ARG A 68 -13.89 3.04 9.11
CA ARG A 68 -13.30 4.36 9.23
C ARG A 68 -12.16 4.37 10.25
N ARG A 69 -12.37 3.74 11.39
CA ARG A 69 -11.34 3.65 12.45
C ARG A 69 -10.10 2.91 11.96
N VAL A 70 -10.28 1.76 11.30
CA VAL A 70 -9.17 0.98 10.74
C VAL A 70 -8.40 1.81 9.70
N LEU A 71 -9.11 2.49 8.80
CA LEU A 71 -8.48 3.31 7.77
C LEU A 71 -7.69 4.49 8.38
N LEU A 72 -8.21 5.11 9.44
CA LEU A 72 -7.49 6.19 10.12
C LEU A 72 -6.24 5.70 10.85
N VAL A 73 -6.30 4.53 11.48
CA VAL A 73 -5.11 3.90 12.09
C VAL A 73 -4.08 3.60 11.00
N ASN A 74 -4.51 3.02 9.88
CA ASN A 74 -3.63 2.74 8.76
C ASN A 74 -3.03 4.02 8.19
N ALA A 75 -3.80 5.10 8.06
CA ALA A 75 -3.28 6.39 7.60
C ALA A 75 -2.18 6.91 8.52
N GLY A 76 -2.34 6.75 9.84
CA GLY A 76 -1.30 7.09 10.80
C GLY A 76 -0.03 6.27 10.60
N LEU A 77 -0.15 4.97 10.37
CA LEU A 77 0.97 4.09 10.04
C LEU A 77 1.64 4.49 8.71
N ASP A 78 0.85 4.89 7.72
CA ASP A 78 1.35 5.31 6.42
C ASP A 78 2.21 6.58 6.52
N VAL A 79 1.85 7.50 7.41
CA VAL A 79 2.69 8.67 7.71
C VAL A 79 4.05 8.21 8.23
N GLY A 80 4.07 7.19 9.09
CA GLY A 80 5.30 6.58 9.58
C GLY A 80 6.15 5.98 8.45
N TYR A 81 5.52 5.31 7.50
CA TYR A 81 6.21 4.75 6.32
C TYR A 81 6.81 5.86 5.45
N VAL A 82 6.07 6.93 5.22
CA VAL A 82 6.58 8.09 4.46
C VAL A 82 7.80 8.69 5.17
N ALA A 83 7.73 8.87 6.49
CA ALA A 83 8.85 9.38 7.26
C ALA A 83 10.06 8.44 7.20
N ALA A 84 9.85 7.14 7.35
CA ALA A 84 10.91 6.14 7.26
C ALA A 84 11.55 6.13 5.88
N GLY A 85 10.76 6.20 4.82
CA GLY A 85 11.26 6.29 3.46
C GLY A 85 12.12 7.53 3.24
N ALA A 86 11.67 8.68 3.76
CA ALA A 86 12.42 9.94 3.67
C ALA A 86 13.77 9.83 4.39
N VAL A 87 13.81 9.20 5.56
CA VAL A 87 15.08 8.97 6.29
C VAL A 87 16.01 8.07 5.50
N LEU A 88 15.49 6.96 4.93
CA LEU A 88 16.29 6.01 4.15
C LEU A 88 16.87 6.66 2.89
N LEU A 89 16.19 7.65 2.30
CA LEU A 89 16.72 8.39 1.15
C LEU A 89 18.04 9.09 1.45
N ARG A 90 18.32 9.39 2.71
CA ARG A 90 19.55 10.08 3.13
C ARG A 90 20.74 9.13 3.27
N VAL A 91 20.49 7.80 3.26
CA VAL A 91 21.52 6.78 3.37
C VAL A 91 21.77 6.23 1.98
N ALA A 92 22.98 6.42 1.44
CA ALA A 92 23.29 6.13 0.03
C ALA A 92 22.92 4.70 -0.37
N ARG A 93 23.27 3.70 0.45
CA ARG A 93 22.99 2.29 0.14
C ARG A 93 21.51 1.91 0.24
N TRP A 94 20.69 2.71 0.95
CA TRP A 94 19.25 2.47 1.14
C TRP A 94 18.37 3.43 0.36
N ARG A 95 18.96 4.22 -0.53
CA ARG A 95 18.23 5.27 -1.25
C ARG A 95 17.13 4.69 -2.14
N GLY A 96 17.40 3.60 -2.85
CA GLY A 96 16.38 2.92 -3.67
C GLY A 96 15.27 2.34 -2.82
N ASP A 97 15.63 1.66 -1.73
CA ASP A 97 14.65 1.14 -0.76
C ASP A 97 13.80 2.27 -0.16
N GLY A 98 14.44 3.36 0.23
CA GLY A 98 13.76 4.53 0.79
C GLY A 98 12.77 5.16 -0.19
N ALA A 99 13.15 5.29 -1.46
CA ALA A 99 12.27 5.80 -2.49
C ALA A 99 11.02 4.92 -2.67
N ALA A 100 11.19 3.59 -2.66
CA ALA A 100 10.09 2.65 -2.77
C ALA A 100 9.14 2.73 -1.57
N VAL A 101 9.69 2.76 -0.35
CA VAL A 101 8.89 2.88 0.86
C VAL A 101 8.12 4.21 0.88
N LEU A 102 8.76 5.29 0.43
CA LEU A 102 8.12 6.60 0.34
C LEU A 102 6.94 6.57 -0.63
N VAL A 103 7.11 5.99 -1.83
CA VAL A 103 6.05 5.87 -2.83
C VAL A 103 4.91 5.01 -2.30
N GLN A 104 5.21 3.86 -1.70
CA GLN A 104 4.19 2.97 -1.13
C GLN A 104 3.43 3.66 0.01
N GLY A 105 4.14 4.28 0.93
CA GLY A 105 3.53 5.00 2.03
C GLY A 105 2.65 6.16 1.58
N ALA A 106 3.10 6.92 0.57
CA ALA A 106 2.32 8.03 0.01
C ALA A 106 1.02 7.55 -0.65
N PHE A 107 1.08 6.46 -1.42
CA PHE A 107 -0.12 5.88 -2.03
C PHE A 107 -1.09 5.37 -0.97
N LEU A 108 -0.60 4.60 0.00
CA LEU A 108 -1.44 4.06 1.06
C LEU A 108 -2.05 5.17 1.91
N LEU A 109 -1.29 6.22 2.22
CA LEU A 109 -1.80 7.38 2.94
C LEU A 109 -2.94 8.05 2.19
N TRP A 110 -2.76 8.25 0.88
CA TRP A 110 -3.81 8.80 0.03
C TRP A 110 -5.05 7.91 0.03
N LEU A 111 -4.86 6.60 -0.18
CA LEU A 111 -5.96 5.64 -0.23
C LEU A 111 -6.73 5.59 1.08
N ASP A 112 -6.03 5.40 2.19
CA ASP A 112 -6.63 5.21 3.51
C ASP A 112 -7.31 6.50 3.99
N SER A 113 -6.68 7.66 3.81
CA SER A 113 -7.24 8.93 4.25
C SER A 113 -8.45 9.36 3.43
N THR A 114 -8.41 9.20 2.11
CA THR A 114 -9.54 9.55 1.24
C THR A 114 -10.72 8.62 1.48
N ALA A 115 -10.47 7.32 1.67
CA ALA A 115 -11.52 6.36 1.98
C ALA A 115 -12.15 6.65 3.35
N ALA A 116 -11.35 6.96 4.37
CA ALA A 116 -11.85 7.33 5.69
C ALA A 116 -12.71 8.60 5.63
N HIS A 117 -12.31 9.58 4.82
CA HIS A 117 -13.07 10.81 4.63
C HIS A 117 -14.45 10.53 4.04
N ARG A 118 -14.56 9.58 3.12
CA ARG A 118 -15.84 9.18 2.52
C ARG A 118 -16.80 8.51 3.52
N LEU A 119 -16.29 8.05 4.65
CA LEU A 119 -17.06 7.35 5.69
C LEU A 119 -17.51 8.25 6.85
N ARG A 120 -17.37 9.56 6.71
CA ARG A 120 -17.84 10.51 7.73
C ARG A 120 -19.35 10.47 7.92
#